data_dc4f94aab59382822b2be7f55fe7af93
#
_entry.id   dc4f94aab59382822b2be7f55fe7af93
#
_cell.length_a   1.000
_cell.length_b   1.000
_cell.length_c   1.000
_cell.angle_alpha   90.00
_cell.angle_beta   90.00
_cell.angle_gamma   90.00
#
_symmetry.space_group_name_H-M   'P 1'
#
loop_
_entity.id
_entity.type
_entity.pdbx_description
1 polymer ?
#
loop_
_entity_poly.entity_id
_entity_poly.type
_entity_poly.pdbx_seq_one_letter_code
_entity_poly.pdbx_strand_id
1 'polypeptide(L)'
;MTKRRGVVFAAVRGEIETGTCEQVRERLLACLADRPAALVVDLAGVTLLGSMGIAVLVESREHAERSGAGFAVVAGARTVVRPMRITDVGALLGLCATVEEALHAVGGDTTTRGMRRDRFSWWSS
;
A
#
# COMPACT_ATOMS: atom_id res chain seq x y z
N MET A 1 -2.86 26.35 6.55
CA MET A 1 -2.92 24.94 6.98
C MET A 1 -3.56 24.08 5.91
N THR A 2 -2.93 22.98 5.58
CA THR A 2 -3.42 22.09 4.53
C THR A 2 -4.37 21.06 5.13
N LYS A 3 -5.55 20.97 4.55
CA LYS A 3 -6.54 20.01 4.98
C LYS A 3 -6.19 18.65 4.40
N ARG A 4 -6.17 17.61 5.24
CA ARG A 4 -5.88 16.27 4.78
C ARG A 4 -7.10 15.65 4.15
N ARG A 5 -6.87 14.85 3.14
CA ARG A 5 -7.92 14.04 2.54
C ARG A 5 -8.13 12.79 3.38
N GLY A 6 -9.14 12.03 3.05
CA GLY A 6 -9.42 10.79 3.76
C GLY A 6 -8.43 9.70 3.42
N VAL A 7 -8.81 8.47 3.73
CA VAL A 7 -7.98 7.30 3.47
C VAL A 7 -8.08 6.92 1.99
N VAL A 8 -6.93 6.68 1.36
CA VAL A 8 -6.86 6.24 -0.03
C VAL A 8 -6.53 4.76 -0.05
N PHE A 9 -7.28 3.99 -0.84
CA PHE A 9 -7.00 2.58 -1.09
C PHE A 9 -6.39 2.45 -2.47
N ALA A 10 -5.18 1.94 -2.53
CA ALA A 10 -4.52 1.65 -3.80
C ALA A 10 -4.54 0.15 -4.00
N ALA A 11 -5.46 -0.32 -4.82
CA ALA A 11 -5.57 -1.74 -5.12
C ALA A 11 -4.63 -2.08 -6.26
N VAL A 12 -3.64 -2.92 -5.96
CA VAL A 12 -2.61 -3.31 -6.91
C VAL A 12 -2.86 -4.76 -7.31
N ARG A 13 -2.70 -5.08 -8.59
CA ARG A 13 -2.97 -6.42 -9.11
C ARG A 13 -1.83 -6.90 -10.00
N GLY A 14 -1.68 -8.21 -10.08
CA GLY A 14 -0.68 -8.82 -10.95
C GLY A 14 0.61 -9.09 -10.21
N GLU A 15 1.72 -8.96 -10.94
CA GLU A 15 3.05 -9.24 -10.39
C GLU A 15 3.80 -7.95 -10.15
N ILE A 16 4.42 -7.85 -8.98
CA ILE A 16 5.28 -6.70 -8.67
C ILE A 16 6.72 -7.18 -8.70
N GLU A 17 7.38 -6.92 -9.80
CA GLU A 17 8.76 -7.35 -10.03
C GLU A 17 9.50 -6.28 -10.80
N THR A 18 10.74 -6.57 -11.20
CA THR A 18 11.62 -5.59 -11.83
C THR A 18 10.94 -4.85 -12.99
N GLY A 19 10.15 -5.55 -13.80
CA GLY A 19 9.53 -4.96 -14.98
C GLY A 19 8.31 -4.10 -14.68
N THR A 20 7.73 -4.21 -13.49
CA THR A 20 6.48 -3.52 -13.17
C THR A 20 6.60 -2.61 -11.95
N CYS A 21 7.67 -2.74 -11.18
CA CYS A 21 7.78 -2.03 -9.90
C CYS A 21 7.81 -0.51 -10.06
N GLU A 22 8.35 -0.01 -11.16
CA GLU A 22 8.41 1.43 -11.37
C GLU A 22 7.03 2.04 -11.54
N GLN A 23 6.15 1.34 -12.26
CA GLN A 23 4.78 1.80 -12.42
C GLN A 23 4.04 1.83 -11.08
N VAL A 24 4.25 0.81 -10.27
CA VAL A 24 3.65 0.75 -8.94
C VAL A 24 4.17 1.90 -8.09
N ARG A 25 5.47 2.12 -8.13
CA ARG A 25 6.10 3.20 -7.38
C ARG A 25 5.49 4.55 -7.73
N GLU A 26 5.39 4.84 -9.03
CA GLU A 26 4.82 6.11 -9.46
C GLU A 26 3.39 6.30 -9.01
N ARG A 27 2.60 5.23 -9.08
CA ARG A 27 1.21 5.30 -8.67
C ARG A 27 1.05 5.52 -7.18
N LEU A 28 1.86 4.82 -6.38
CA LEU A 28 1.78 4.98 -4.92
C LEU A 28 2.24 6.38 -4.50
N LEU A 29 3.31 6.88 -5.11
CA LEU A 29 3.78 8.22 -4.80
C LEU A 29 2.78 9.28 -5.25
N ALA A 30 2.08 9.05 -6.36
CA ALA A 30 1.03 9.96 -6.81
C ALA A 30 -0.11 10.01 -5.79
N CYS A 31 -0.48 8.86 -5.22
CA CYS A 31 -1.50 8.81 -4.18
C CYS A 31 -1.07 9.65 -2.97
N LEU A 32 0.19 9.54 -2.60
CA LEU A 32 0.71 10.27 -1.45
C LEU A 32 0.86 11.77 -1.71
N ALA A 33 1.08 12.14 -2.97
CA ALA A 33 1.20 13.55 -3.34
C ALA A 33 -0.11 14.31 -3.10
N ASP A 34 -1.21 13.60 -3.08
CA ASP A 34 -2.53 14.18 -2.84
C ASP A 34 -2.80 14.40 -1.35
N ARG A 35 -1.81 14.14 -0.52
CA ARG A 35 -1.83 14.36 0.93
C ARG A 35 -3.01 13.68 1.61
N PRO A 36 -3.14 12.37 1.47
CA PRO A 36 -4.21 11.65 2.17
C PRO A 36 -3.91 11.58 3.66
N ALA A 37 -4.94 11.31 4.44
CA ALA A 37 -4.75 11.01 5.86
C ALA A 37 -3.99 9.71 6.02
N ALA A 38 -4.23 8.75 5.12
CA ALA A 38 -3.53 7.48 5.14
C ALA A 38 -3.62 6.81 3.77
N LEU A 39 -2.66 5.95 3.49
CA LEU A 39 -2.65 5.14 2.28
C LEU A 39 -2.66 3.67 2.70
N VAL A 40 -3.62 2.94 2.19
CA VAL A 40 -3.69 1.49 2.36
C VAL A 40 -3.42 0.85 1.01
N VAL A 41 -2.35 0.07 0.94
CA VAL A 41 -1.98 -0.63 -0.28
C VAL A 41 -2.58 -2.03 -0.23
N ASP A 42 -3.54 -2.29 -1.10
CA ASP A 42 -4.24 -3.57 -1.10
C ASP A 42 -3.60 -4.48 -2.14
N LEU A 43 -2.91 -5.49 -1.67
CA LEU A 43 -2.21 -6.45 -2.52
C LEU A 43 -2.98 -7.75 -2.70
N ALA A 44 -4.28 -7.75 -2.42
CA ALA A 44 -5.09 -8.97 -2.53
C ALA A 44 -5.06 -9.55 -3.95
N GLY A 45 -4.91 -8.69 -4.95
CA GLY A 45 -4.83 -9.14 -6.34
C GLY A 45 -3.42 -9.38 -6.83
N VAL A 46 -2.42 -9.27 -5.96
CA VAL A 46 -1.02 -9.48 -6.35
C VAL A 46 -0.68 -10.95 -6.20
N THR A 47 -0.07 -11.51 -7.23
CA THR A 47 0.29 -12.93 -7.26
C THR A 47 1.76 -13.17 -6.99
N LEU A 48 2.59 -12.15 -7.16
CA LEU A 48 4.02 -12.27 -6.94
C LEU A 48 4.58 -10.93 -6.48
N LEU A 49 5.41 -10.98 -5.44
CA LEU A 49 6.07 -9.79 -4.91
C LEU A 49 7.56 -10.06 -4.83
N GLY A 50 8.33 -9.42 -5.72
CA GLY A 50 9.77 -9.55 -5.72
C GLY A 50 10.42 -8.55 -4.77
N SER A 51 11.74 -8.68 -4.61
CA SER A 51 12.48 -7.80 -3.71
C SER A 51 12.39 -6.33 -4.10
N MET A 52 12.34 -6.05 -5.40
CA MET A 52 12.17 -4.67 -5.86
C MET A 52 10.80 -4.13 -5.47
N GLY A 53 9.78 -4.99 -5.48
CA GLY A 53 8.46 -4.58 -5.03
C GLY A 53 8.43 -4.26 -3.55
N ILE A 54 9.13 -5.05 -2.75
CA ILE A 54 9.25 -4.78 -1.32
C ILE A 54 9.94 -3.42 -1.11
N ALA A 55 11.00 -3.15 -1.87
CA ALA A 55 11.70 -1.87 -1.79
C ALA A 55 10.78 -0.70 -2.12
N VAL A 56 9.91 -0.86 -3.11
CA VAL A 56 8.94 0.16 -3.46
C VAL A 56 7.97 0.42 -2.31
N LEU A 57 7.51 -0.64 -1.65
CA LEU A 57 6.61 -0.49 -0.52
C LEU A 57 7.29 0.22 0.65
N VAL A 58 8.54 -0.12 0.92
CA VAL A 58 9.31 0.54 1.98
C VAL A 58 9.50 2.02 1.67
N GLU A 59 9.85 2.33 0.44
CA GLU A 59 10.01 3.72 0.01
C GLU A 59 8.72 4.51 0.17
N SER A 60 7.61 3.88 -0.23
CA SER A 60 6.30 4.54 -0.12
C SER A 60 5.94 4.80 1.34
N ARG A 61 6.22 3.83 2.21
CA ARG A 61 5.96 4.01 3.63
C ARG A 61 6.80 5.16 4.20
N GLU A 62 8.06 5.23 3.82
CA GLU A 62 8.91 6.32 4.29
C GLU A 62 8.39 7.68 3.82
N HIS A 63 7.91 7.72 2.59
CA HIS A 63 7.33 8.95 2.06
C HIS A 63 6.07 9.33 2.82
N ALA A 64 5.22 8.35 3.11
CA ALA A 64 4.00 8.57 3.89
C ALA A 64 4.35 9.11 5.28
N GLU A 65 5.33 8.51 5.91
CA GLU A 65 5.75 8.91 7.25
C GLU A 65 6.22 10.36 7.28
N ARG A 66 7.01 10.74 6.29
CA ARG A 66 7.49 12.12 6.20
C ARG A 66 6.36 13.11 5.98
N SER A 67 5.30 12.71 5.31
CA SER A 67 4.13 13.57 5.09
C SER A 67 3.11 13.49 6.23
N GLY A 68 3.35 12.66 7.21
CA GLY A 68 2.41 12.49 8.31
C GLY A 68 1.21 11.64 7.98
N ALA A 69 1.28 10.84 6.93
CA ALA A 69 0.19 9.97 6.52
C ALA A 69 0.35 8.58 7.14
N GLY A 70 -0.75 7.93 7.50
CA GLY A 70 -0.72 6.55 7.90
C GLY A 70 -0.43 5.66 6.70
N PHE A 71 0.06 4.45 6.96
CA PHE A 71 0.40 3.53 5.89
C PHE A 71 0.18 2.10 6.37
N ALA A 72 -0.48 1.30 5.53
CA ALA A 72 -0.68 -0.11 5.82
C ALA A 72 -0.75 -0.89 4.52
N VAL A 73 -0.42 -2.16 4.60
CA VAL A 73 -0.45 -3.07 3.45
C VAL A 73 -1.37 -4.22 3.79
N VAL A 74 -2.28 -4.54 2.87
CA VAL A 74 -3.19 -5.68 3.02
C VAL A 74 -2.71 -6.78 2.08
N ALA A 75 -2.44 -7.96 2.63
CA ALA A 75 -2.04 -9.11 1.83
C ALA A 75 -2.37 -10.38 2.58
N GLY A 76 -2.77 -11.41 1.85
CA GLY A 76 -3.09 -12.70 2.44
C GLY A 76 -2.47 -13.87 1.70
N ALA A 77 -2.12 -13.67 0.43
CA ALA A 77 -1.54 -14.74 -0.36
C ALA A 77 -0.14 -15.07 0.15
N ARG A 78 0.14 -16.37 0.29
CA ARG A 78 1.42 -16.82 0.80
C ARG A 78 2.60 -16.32 -0.04
N THR A 79 2.43 -16.27 -1.35
CA THR A 79 3.48 -15.81 -2.26
C THR A 79 3.83 -14.34 -2.04
N VAL A 80 2.95 -13.59 -1.42
CA VAL A 80 3.16 -12.17 -1.13
C VAL A 80 3.60 -11.98 0.31
N VAL A 81 2.94 -12.66 1.24
CA VAL A 81 3.19 -12.49 2.68
C VAL A 81 4.55 -13.06 3.09
N ARG A 82 4.90 -14.22 2.51
CA ARG A 82 6.12 -14.91 2.93
C ARG A 82 7.40 -14.10 2.69
N PRO A 83 7.61 -13.47 1.53
CA PRO A 83 8.80 -12.64 1.35
C PRO A 83 8.89 -11.52 2.38
N MET A 84 7.76 -10.93 2.74
CA MET A 84 7.76 -9.86 3.73
C MET A 84 8.08 -10.37 5.12
N ARG A 85 7.65 -11.57 5.45
CA ARG A 85 7.96 -12.17 6.77
C ARG A 85 9.41 -12.59 6.86
N ILE A 86 9.94 -13.17 5.78
CA ILE A 86 11.33 -13.63 5.76
C ILE A 86 12.28 -12.45 5.92
N THR A 87 11.97 -11.32 5.28
CA THR A 87 12.81 -10.13 5.36
C THR A 87 12.48 -9.26 6.55
N ASP A 88 11.48 -9.65 7.34
CA ASP A 88 11.08 -8.94 8.55
C ASP A 88 10.59 -7.51 8.29
N VAL A 89 10.08 -7.26 7.10
CA VAL A 89 9.54 -5.94 6.78
C VAL A 89 8.04 -5.84 7.00
N GLY A 90 7.39 -6.98 7.29
CA GLY A 90 5.93 -6.97 7.47
C GLY A 90 5.48 -6.02 8.57
N ALA A 91 6.15 -6.05 9.71
CA ALA A 91 5.81 -5.15 10.81
C ALA A 91 6.06 -3.70 10.43
N LEU A 92 7.18 -3.45 9.73
CA LEU A 92 7.53 -2.11 9.27
C LEU A 92 6.46 -1.55 8.33
N LEU A 93 5.92 -2.40 7.46
CA LEU A 93 4.96 -1.96 6.45
C LEU A 93 3.53 -1.93 6.98
N GLY A 94 3.28 -2.37 8.19
CA GLY A 94 1.93 -2.45 8.70
C GLY A 94 1.11 -3.51 7.97
N LEU A 95 1.70 -4.71 7.82
CA LEU A 95 1.06 -5.80 7.11
C LEU A 95 -0.18 -6.28 7.86
N CYS A 96 -1.30 -6.28 7.18
CA CYS A 96 -2.59 -6.71 7.72
C CYS A 96 -3.19 -7.77 6.81
N ALA A 97 -4.04 -8.61 7.37
CA ALA A 97 -4.71 -9.65 6.59
C ALA A 97 -5.96 -9.13 5.91
N THR A 98 -6.58 -8.11 6.47
CA THR A 98 -7.84 -7.59 5.95
C THR A 98 -7.81 -6.07 5.84
N VAL A 99 -8.70 -5.55 5.01
CA VAL A 99 -8.87 -4.11 4.86
C VAL A 99 -9.32 -3.47 6.17
N GLU A 100 -10.16 -4.16 6.92
CA GLU A 100 -10.64 -3.65 8.20
C GLU A 100 -9.51 -3.46 9.20
N GLU A 101 -8.60 -4.44 9.26
CA GLU A 101 -7.42 -4.33 10.12
C GLU A 101 -6.56 -3.16 9.69
N ALA A 102 -6.41 -2.96 8.39
CA ALA A 102 -5.58 -1.88 7.87
C ALA A 102 -6.17 -0.52 8.21
N LEU A 103 -7.48 -0.38 8.06
CA LEU A 103 -8.16 0.86 8.42
C LEU A 103 -7.97 1.18 9.90
N HIS A 104 -8.11 0.16 10.73
CA HIS A 104 -7.94 0.30 12.17
C HIS A 104 -6.50 0.74 12.50
N ALA A 105 -5.54 0.13 11.82
CA ALA A 105 -4.12 0.41 12.08
C ALA A 105 -3.73 1.83 11.71
N VAL A 106 -4.32 2.39 10.64
CA VAL A 106 -3.87 3.70 10.15
C VAL A 106 -4.57 4.88 10.80
N GLY A 107 -5.58 4.65 11.63
CA GLY A 107 -6.21 5.81 12.22
C GLY A 107 -7.31 5.52 13.19
N GLY A 108 -7.66 4.26 13.32
CA GLY A 108 -8.72 3.87 14.22
C GLY A 108 -10.11 4.33 13.80
N ASP A 109 -10.21 5.07 12.72
CA ASP A 109 -11.49 5.56 12.22
C ASP A 109 -12.05 4.55 11.23
N THR A 110 -13.13 3.91 11.61
CA THR A 110 -13.72 2.86 10.79
C THR A 110 -14.77 3.36 9.81
N THR A 111 -15.02 4.66 9.78
CA THR A 111 -16.00 5.19 8.84
C THR A 111 -15.45 5.14 7.42
N THR A 112 -16.36 5.01 6.48
CA THR A 112 -15.97 5.04 5.06
C THR A 112 -16.03 6.44 4.48
N ARG A 113 -16.41 7.41 5.30
CA ARG A 113 -16.49 8.78 4.85
C ARG A 113 -15.10 9.29 4.50
N GLY A 114 -14.96 9.86 3.34
CA GLY A 114 -13.67 10.37 2.88
C GLY A 114 -12.75 9.29 2.33
N MET A 115 -13.22 8.07 2.26
CA MET A 115 -12.45 6.98 1.70
C MET A 115 -12.50 7.04 0.18
N ARG A 116 -11.37 6.90 -0.44
CA ARG A 116 -11.26 6.93 -1.89
C ARG A 116 -10.52 5.70 -2.35
N ARG A 117 -10.99 5.10 -3.41
CA ARG A 117 -10.36 3.93 -3.98
C ARG A 117 -9.70 4.29 -5.29
N ASP A 118 -8.41 3.99 -5.39
CA ASP A 118 -7.68 4.07 -6.63
C ASP A 118 -7.32 2.66 -7.03
N ARG A 119 -7.74 2.27 -8.22
CA ARG A 119 -7.44 0.95 -8.74
C ARG A 119 -6.63 1.07 -10.00
N PHE A 120 -5.60 0.27 -10.10
CA PHE A 120 -4.79 0.25 -11.31
C PHE A 120 -4.23 -1.14 -11.51
N SER A 121 -3.94 -1.46 -12.76
CA SER A 121 -3.21 -2.65 -13.11
C SER A 121 -2.18 -2.27 -14.16
N TRP A 122 -1.05 -2.96 -14.14
CA TRP A 122 0.06 -2.58 -14.97
C TRP A 122 0.49 -3.71 -15.90
N TRP A 123 -0.13 -4.85 -15.81
CA TRP A 123 0.19 -5.91 -16.75
C TRP A 123 -0.69 -5.76 -17.99
N SER A 124 -0.10 -6.14 -19.11
CA SER A 124 -0.86 -6.14 -20.35
C SER A 124 -1.80 -7.32 -20.39
N SER A 125 -2.94 -7.08 -20.84
CA SER A 125 -3.90 -8.15 -21.05
C SER A 125 -3.91 -8.54 -22.52
#